data_a23427368135601a18ddbf9e76fba576
#
_entry.id   a23427368135601a18ddbf9e76fba576
#
_cell.length_a   1.000
_cell.length_b   1.000
_cell.length_c   1.000
_cell.angle_alpha   90.00
_cell.angle_beta   90.00
_cell.angle_gamma   90.00
#
_symmetry.space_group_name_H-M   'P 1'
#
loop_
_entity.id
_entity.type
_entity.pdbx_description
1 polymer ?
#
loop_
_entity_poly.entity_id
_entity_poly.type
_entity_poly.pdbx_seq_one_letter_code
_entity_poly.pdbx_strand_id
1 'polypeptide(L)'
;MKTLIIYSSQTGNTKMVCEKAFEYINGEKLIIPIKEKDSVNLNEFDNIIVGTWIDKANANAEARKFINTLSNKIYFIGTLAASLTSEHAKKCFNNLIKLCSKKNNFIDGVLTRGKVSKDLQEKFTKFPLNIIHKFVPNMKEIILEADSHPNETDFLLIKDFIDKNFNS
;
A
#
# COMPACT_ATOMS: atom_id res chain seq x y z
N MET A 1 7.46 3.29 22.11
CA MET A 1 6.82 2.32 21.18
C MET A 1 7.78 2.01 20.04
N LYS A 2 7.94 0.73 19.72
CA LYS A 2 8.81 0.28 18.63
C LYS A 2 7.95 -0.09 17.41
N THR A 3 8.21 0.50 16.26
CA THR A 3 7.39 0.33 15.05
C THR A 3 8.17 -0.34 13.94
N LEU A 4 7.60 -1.40 13.36
CA LEU A 4 8.12 -2.03 12.14
C LEU A 4 7.29 -1.56 10.94
N ILE A 5 7.97 -1.07 9.91
CA ILE A 5 7.40 -0.93 8.57
C ILE A 5 7.94 -2.08 7.71
N ILE A 6 7.05 -2.92 7.21
CA ILE A 6 7.42 -4.02 6.33
C ILE A 6 6.63 -3.93 5.03
N TYR A 7 7.31 -3.92 3.88
CA TYR A 7 6.65 -3.60 2.62
C TYR A 7 6.97 -4.58 1.49
N SER A 8 5.98 -4.76 0.61
CA SER A 8 6.13 -5.39 -0.70
C SER A 8 5.96 -4.31 -1.77
N SER A 9 6.96 -4.17 -2.65
CA SER A 9 6.96 -3.15 -3.71
C SER A 9 7.52 -3.74 -4.99
N GLN A 10 6.77 -3.60 -6.09
CA GLN A 10 7.19 -4.08 -7.41
C GLN A 10 7.89 -2.99 -8.23
N THR A 11 7.37 -1.78 -8.20
CA THR A 11 7.80 -0.65 -9.03
C THR A 11 8.47 0.47 -8.26
N GLY A 12 8.63 0.31 -6.94
CA GLY A 12 9.20 1.32 -6.05
C GLY A 12 8.17 2.25 -5.41
N ASN A 13 6.93 2.34 -5.90
CA ASN A 13 5.93 3.27 -5.35
C ASN A 13 5.64 3.00 -3.87
N THR A 14 5.32 1.76 -3.53
CA THR A 14 5.04 1.37 -2.13
C THR A 14 6.26 1.57 -1.23
N LYS A 15 7.46 1.25 -1.74
CA LYS A 15 8.71 1.52 -1.03
C LYS A 15 8.82 3.00 -0.69
N MET A 16 8.63 3.89 -1.68
CA MET A 16 8.75 5.34 -1.51
C MET A 16 7.82 5.89 -0.44
N VAL A 17 6.53 5.52 -0.45
CA VAL A 17 5.57 6.00 0.57
C VAL A 17 5.85 5.39 1.95
N CYS A 18 6.37 4.16 2.03
CA CYS A 18 6.81 3.56 3.28
C CYS A 18 8.09 4.21 3.83
N GLU A 19 9.02 4.61 2.98
CA GLU A 19 10.21 5.38 3.38
C GLU A 19 9.80 6.77 3.91
N LYS A 20 8.81 7.43 3.30
CA LYS A 20 8.24 8.68 3.84
C LYS A 20 7.54 8.46 5.19
N ALA A 21 6.78 7.41 5.35
CA ALA A 21 6.23 7.06 6.66
C ALA A 21 7.32 6.84 7.71
N PHE A 22 8.41 6.14 7.33
CA PHE A 22 9.56 5.95 8.20
C PHE A 22 10.20 7.27 8.61
N GLU A 23 10.38 8.23 7.68
CA GLU A 23 10.90 9.55 8.01
C GLU A 23 10.04 10.28 9.06
N TYR A 24 8.71 10.21 8.95
CA TYR A 24 7.75 10.94 9.78
C TYR A 24 7.49 10.33 11.16
N ILE A 25 7.70 9.03 11.36
CA ILE A 25 7.51 8.38 12.66
C ILE A 25 8.57 8.85 13.65
N ASN A 26 8.15 9.27 14.84
CA ASN A 26 9.02 9.52 15.98
C ASN A 26 9.30 8.23 16.77
N GLY A 27 10.48 8.16 17.43
CA GLY A 27 10.83 7.02 18.28
C GLY A 27 11.53 5.87 17.58
N GLU A 28 11.52 4.71 18.22
CA GLU A 28 12.24 3.52 17.72
C GLU A 28 11.48 2.87 16.56
N LYS A 29 12.16 2.73 15.43
CA LYS A 29 11.55 2.26 14.19
C LYS A 29 12.52 1.48 13.31
N LEU A 30 11.97 0.55 12.54
CA LEU A 30 12.70 -0.23 11.55
C LEU A 30 11.88 -0.30 10.26
N ILE A 31 12.52 -0.25 9.12
CA ILE A 31 11.89 -0.48 7.81
C ILE A 31 12.65 -1.57 7.05
N ILE A 32 11.91 -2.57 6.57
CA ILE A 32 12.48 -3.67 5.77
C ILE A 32 11.56 -4.08 4.63
N PRO A 33 12.08 -4.60 3.51
CA PRO A 33 11.27 -5.28 2.52
C PRO A 33 10.74 -6.60 3.10
N ILE A 34 9.55 -7.01 2.67
CA ILE A 34 8.90 -8.24 3.17
C ILE A 34 9.71 -9.52 2.93
N LYS A 35 10.64 -9.49 1.97
CA LYS A 35 11.58 -10.59 1.70
C LYS A 35 12.53 -10.85 2.87
N GLU A 36 12.74 -9.85 3.69
CA GLU A 36 13.62 -9.91 4.87
C GLU A 36 12.87 -10.15 6.18
N LYS A 37 11.58 -10.50 6.13
CA LYS A 37 10.73 -10.71 7.30
C LYS A 37 11.30 -11.69 8.34
N ASP A 38 12.09 -12.67 7.89
CA ASP A 38 12.69 -13.68 8.77
C ASP A 38 13.98 -13.18 9.48
N SER A 39 14.44 -11.96 9.15
CA SER A 39 15.59 -11.32 9.82
C SER A 39 15.23 -10.61 11.12
N VAL A 40 13.94 -10.51 11.45
CA VAL A 40 13.45 -9.79 12.63
C VAL A 40 12.49 -10.65 13.45
N ASN A 41 12.51 -10.45 14.76
CA ASN A 41 11.50 -11.01 15.65
C ASN A 41 10.30 -10.05 15.74
N LEU A 42 9.18 -10.43 15.14
CA LEU A 42 7.98 -9.58 15.10
C LEU A 42 7.39 -9.25 16.48
N ASN A 43 7.64 -10.09 17.49
CA ASN A 43 7.17 -9.85 18.85
C ASN A 43 7.89 -8.70 19.58
N GLU A 44 8.98 -8.20 19.02
CA GLU A 44 9.70 -7.04 19.56
C GLU A 44 9.07 -5.69 19.17
N PHE A 45 8.05 -5.70 18.29
CA PHE A 45 7.42 -4.49 17.80
C PHE A 45 6.01 -4.33 18.34
N ASP A 46 5.75 -3.15 18.91
CA ASP A 46 4.42 -2.76 19.40
C ASP A 46 3.42 -2.56 18.24
N ASN A 47 3.91 -2.07 17.11
CA ASN A 47 3.12 -1.76 15.92
C ASN A 47 3.78 -2.31 14.67
N ILE A 48 2.97 -2.83 13.75
CA ILE A 48 3.42 -3.28 12.42
C ILE A 48 2.63 -2.53 11.34
N ILE A 49 3.32 -1.78 10.51
CA ILE A 49 2.76 -1.15 9.31
C ILE A 49 3.11 -2.04 8.11
N VAL A 50 2.11 -2.55 7.41
CA VAL A 50 2.33 -3.34 6.20
C VAL A 50 2.10 -2.47 4.96
N GLY A 51 3.17 -2.24 4.21
CA GLY A 51 3.15 -1.60 2.90
C GLY A 51 2.80 -2.59 1.79
N THR A 52 1.81 -2.28 0.96
CA THR A 52 1.35 -3.15 -0.13
C THR A 52 0.90 -2.35 -1.34
N TRP A 53 1.16 -2.86 -2.54
CA TRP A 53 0.47 -2.38 -3.72
C TRP A 53 -0.82 -3.18 -3.94
N ILE A 54 -1.81 -2.57 -4.59
CA ILE A 54 -3.11 -3.18 -4.83
C ILE A 54 -3.05 -4.08 -6.07
N ASP A 55 -3.38 -5.36 -5.87
CA ASP A 55 -3.60 -6.36 -6.89
C ASP A 55 -5.00 -6.95 -6.77
N LYS A 56 -5.77 -6.94 -7.86
CA LYS A 56 -7.15 -7.49 -7.89
C LYS A 56 -8.02 -6.98 -6.73
N ALA A 57 -7.97 -5.66 -6.52
CA ALA A 57 -8.70 -4.95 -5.47
C ALA A 57 -8.35 -5.40 -4.01
N ASN A 58 -7.17 -5.95 -3.77
CA ASN A 58 -6.70 -6.37 -2.45
C ASN A 58 -5.18 -6.16 -2.33
N ALA A 59 -4.60 -6.48 -1.18
CA ALA A 59 -3.15 -6.57 -1.04
C ALA A 59 -2.56 -7.54 -2.07
N ASN A 60 -1.36 -7.28 -2.56
CA ASN A 60 -0.63 -8.21 -3.41
C ASN A 60 -0.43 -9.56 -2.69
N ALA A 61 -0.11 -10.60 -3.45
CA ALA A 61 -0.07 -11.97 -2.92
C ALA A 61 0.93 -12.16 -1.77
N GLU A 62 2.08 -11.49 -1.83
CA GLU A 62 3.13 -11.59 -0.82
C GLU A 62 2.69 -10.92 0.49
N ALA A 63 2.21 -9.67 0.43
CA ALA A 63 1.69 -8.96 1.60
C ALA A 63 0.48 -9.68 2.21
N ARG A 64 -0.43 -10.21 1.38
CA ARG A 64 -1.59 -10.96 1.83
C ARG A 64 -1.21 -12.24 2.59
N LYS A 65 -0.21 -12.99 2.10
CA LYS A 65 0.32 -14.16 2.82
C LYS A 65 0.88 -13.75 4.17
N PHE A 66 1.69 -12.70 4.20
CA PHE A 66 2.31 -12.20 5.42
C PHE A 66 1.27 -11.73 6.44
N ILE A 67 0.30 -10.89 6.05
CA ILE A 67 -0.77 -10.42 6.94
C ILE A 67 -1.52 -11.58 7.60
N ASN A 68 -1.75 -12.67 6.86
CA ASN A 68 -2.43 -13.86 7.40
C ASN A 68 -1.60 -14.67 8.42
N THR A 69 -0.29 -14.42 8.53
CA THR A 69 0.57 -15.04 9.55
C THR A 69 0.69 -14.20 10.82
N LEU A 70 0.26 -12.95 10.79
CA LEU A 70 0.35 -12.04 11.93
C LEU A 70 -0.80 -12.25 12.92
N SER A 71 -0.54 -11.89 14.17
CA SER A 71 -1.52 -11.71 15.25
C SER A 71 -1.17 -10.48 16.09
N ASN A 72 -0.81 -9.39 15.41
CA ASN A 72 -0.24 -8.18 15.99
C ASN A 72 -1.23 -7.00 15.88
N LYS A 73 -0.85 -5.89 16.51
CA LYS A 73 -1.42 -4.57 16.24
C LYS A 73 -0.91 -4.10 14.88
N ILE A 74 -1.82 -3.93 13.91
CA ILE A 74 -1.46 -3.76 12.52
C ILE A 74 -2.10 -2.53 11.90
N TYR A 75 -1.33 -1.89 11.02
CA TYR A 75 -1.74 -0.80 10.13
C TYR A 75 -1.40 -1.18 8.69
N PHE A 76 -1.98 -0.49 7.70
CA PHE A 76 -1.54 -0.65 6.33
C PHE A 76 -1.30 0.68 5.61
N ILE A 77 -0.35 0.66 4.66
CA ILE A 77 -0.15 1.68 3.63
C ILE A 77 -0.32 0.98 2.29
N GLY A 78 -1.36 1.35 1.55
CA GLY A 78 -1.65 0.77 0.23
C GLY A 78 -1.38 1.75 -0.90
N THR A 79 -0.83 1.26 -2.03
CA THR A 79 -0.64 2.06 -3.24
C THR A 79 -1.46 1.50 -4.40
N LEU A 80 -2.19 2.37 -5.11
CA LEU A 80 -2.97 2.02 -6.30
C LEU A 80 -2.89 3.13 -7.36
N ALA A 81 -3.14 2.79 -8.63
CA ALA A 81 -3.11 3.77 -9.70
C ALA A 81 -4.41 4.59 -9.81
N ALA A 82 -5.54 4.03 -9.43
CA ALA A 82 -6.85 4.68 -9.53
C ALA A 82 -6.96 5.90 -8.60
N SER A 83 -7.85 6.84 -8.96
CA SER A 83 -8.20 7.96 -8.07
C SER A 83 -8.68 7.45 -6.71
N LEU A 84 -8.23 8.07 -5.62
CA LEU A 84 -8.61 7.72 -4.24
C LEU A 84 -10.10 7.94 -3.96
N THR A 85 -10.76 8.80 -4.73
CA THR A 85 -12.22 9.06 -4.62
C THR A 85 -13.08 8.06 -5.39
N SER A 86 -12.45 7.16 -6.18
CA SER A 86 -13.17 6.17 -7.00
C SER A 86 -13.82 5.08 -6.15
N GLU A 87 -14.92 4.50 -6.66
CA GLU A 87 -15.54 3.31 -6.05
C GLU A 87 -14.58 2.12 -5.99
N HIS A 88 -13.63 2.04 -6.93
CA HIS A 88 -12.58 1.03 -6.92
C HIS A 88 -11.66 1.20 -5.70
N ALA A 89 -11.21 2.42 -5.40
CA ALA A 89 -10.37 2.71 -4.23
C ALA A 89 -11.11 2.39 -2.92
N LYS A 90 -12.39 2.76 -2.80
CA LYS A 90 -13.23 2.39 -1.66
C LYS A 90 -13.32 0.88 -1.46
N LYS A 91 -13.53 0.13 -2.56
CA LYS A 91 -13.54 -1.34 -2.52
C LYS A 91 -12.19 -1.90 -2.06
N CYS A 92 -11.08 -1.38 -2.58
CA CYS A 92 -9.74 -1.79 -2.18
C CYS A 92 -9.51 -1.57 -0.68
N PHE A 93 -9.84 -0.38 -0.19
CA PHE A 93 -9.71 -0.02 1.22
C PHE A 93 -10.50 -0.98 2.13
N ASN A 94 -11.77 -1.23 1.80
CA ASN A 94 -12.61 -2.14 2.56
C ASN A 94 -12.08 -3.59 2.54
N ASN A 95 -11.50 -4.04 1.42
CA ASN A 95 -10.90 -5.36 1.33
C ASN A 95 -9.63 -5.48 2.18
N LEU A 96 -8.81 -4.41 2.24
CA LEU A 96 -7.64 -4.36 3.12
C LEU A 96 -8.06 -4.38 4.60
N ILE A 97 -9.08 -3.62 5.00
CA ILE A 97 -9.64 -3.69 6.35
C ILE A 97 -10.04 -5.13 6.70
N LYS A 98 -10.85 -5.76 5.85
CA LYS A 98 -11.30 -7.15 6.05
C LYS A 98 -10.14 -8.13 6.18
N LEU A 99 -9.10 -7.97 5.35
CA LEU A 99 -7.91 -8.80 5.40
C LEU A 99 -7.14 -8.61 6.73
N CYS A 100 -6.89 -7.36 7.09
CA CYS A 100 -6.13 -7.01 8.29
C CYS A 100 -6.88 -7.40 9.58
N SER A 101 -8.20 -7.23 9.62
CA SER A 101 -9.02 -7.52 10.80
C SER A 101 -9.27 -9.01 11.02
N LYS A 102 -8.91 -9.88 10.07
CA LYS A 102 -9.26 -11.32 10.15
C LYS A 102 -8.60 -12.04 11.32
N LYS A 103 -7.35 -11.72 11.63
CA LYS A 103 -6.56 -12.36 12.68
C LYS A 103 -5.79 -11.36 13.53
N ASN A 104 -5.78 -10.08 13.15
CA ASN A 104 -4.98 -9.05 13.79
C ASN A 104 -5.85 -8.00 14.46
N ASN A 105 -5.27 -7.25 15.38
CA ASN A 105 -5.85 -6.02 15.89
C ASN A 105 -5.58 -4.89 14.87
N PHE A 106 -6.45 -4.78 13.88
CA PHE A 106 -6.37 -3.70 12.88
C PHE A 106 -6.76 -2.36 13.51
N ILE A 107 -5.90 -1.36 13.35
CA ILE A 107 -6.11 -0.03 13.94
C ILE A 107 -6.53 0.98 12.88
N ASP A 108 -5.70 1.16 11.83
CA ASP A 108 -5.96 2.16 10.79
C ASP A 108 -5.19 1.84 9.50
N GLY A 109 -5.52 2.56 8.42
CA GLY A 109 -4.81 2.40 7.15
C GLY A 109 -4.99 3.61 6.25
N VAL A 110 -4.10 3.73 5.27
CA VAL A 110 -4.13 4.79 4.26
C VAL A 110 -3.90 4.22 2.88
N LEU A 111 -4.56 4.80 1.87
CA LEU A 111 -4.27 4.59 0.46
C LEU A 111 -3.61 5.82 -0.12
N THR A 112 -2.63 5.61 -0.98
CA THR A 112 -1.97 6.63 -1.79
C THR A 112 -1.98 6.22 -3.26
N ARG A 113 -1.71 7.14 -4.16
CA ARG A 113 -1.57 6.83 -5.57
C ARG A 113 -0.14 6.40 -5.90
N GLY A 114 0.00 5.65 -7.00
CA GLY A 114 1.30 5.25 -7.53
C GLY A 114 1.22 4.95 -9.02
N LYS A 115 2.34 5.05 -9.70
CA LYS A 115 2.44 4.80 -11.16
C LYS A 115 2.03 3.36 -11.50
N VAL A 116 1.39 3.21 -12.64
CA VAL A 116 1.20 1.90 -13.28
C VAL A 116 2.55 1.39 -13.79
N SER A 117 2.86 0.11 -13.55
CA SER A 117 4.11 -0.48 -14.03
C SER A 117 4.20 -0.42 -15.57
N LYS A 118 5.42 -0.20 -16.09
CA LYS A 118 5.66 -0.20 -17.55
C LYS A 118 5.19 -1.47 -18.23
N ASP A 119 5.47 -2.63 -17.62
CA ASP A 119 5.02 -3.93 -18.13
C ASP A 119 3.49 -4.02 -18.26
N LEU A 120 2.76 -3.43 -17.31
CA LEU A 120 1.30 -3.41 -17.35
C LEU A 120 0.80 -2.42 -18.42
N GLN A 121 1.45 -1.26 -18.54
CA GLN A 121 1.17 -0.30 -19.62
C GLN A 121 1.39 -0.94 -21.01
N GLU A 122 2.51 -1.65 -21.21
CA GLU A 122 2.80 -2.36 -22.47
C GLU A 122 1.79 -3.47 -22.76
N LYS A 123 1.36 -4.22 -21.76
CA LYS A 123 0.30 -5.22 -21.91
C LYS A 123 -0.99 -4.57 -22.40
N PHE A 124 -1.38 -3.43 -21.84
CA PHE A 124 -2.58 -2.71 -22.28
C PHE A 124 -2.47 -2.18 -23.71
N THR A 125 -1.29 -1.79 -24.19
CA THR A 125 -1.12 -1.35 -25.58
C THR A 125 -1.23 -2.49 -26.59
N LYS A 126 -0.96 -3.73 -26.20
CA LYS A 126 -1.03 -4.93 -27.03
C LYS A 126 -2.45 -5.53 -27.15
N PHE A 127 -3.38 -5.14 -26.29
CA PHE A 127 -4.76 -5.62 -26.35
C PHE A 127 -5.64 -4.67 -27.17
N PRO A 128 -6.62 -5.19 -27.95
CA PRO A 128 -7.58 -4.35 -28.63
C PRO A 128 -8.33 -3.44 -27.66
N LEU A 129 -8.41 -2.15 -28.01
CA LEU A 129 -9.02 -1.11 -27.16
C LEU A 129 -10.43 -1.44 -26.68
N ASN A 130 -11.24 -2.09 -27.53
CA ASN A 130 -12.60 -2.53 -27.20
C ASN A 130 -12.65 -3.58 -26.09
N ILE A 131 -11.60 -4.39 -25.92
CA ILE A 131 -11.50 -5.36 -24.82
C ILE A 131 -11.10 -4.64 -23.53
N ILE A 132 -10.12 -3.72 -23.61
CA ILE A 132 -9.63 -2.96 -22.46
C ILE A 132 -10.73 -2.11 -21.84
N HIS A 133 -11.47 -1.35 -22.67
CA HIS A 133 -12.57 -0.50 -22.22
C HIS A 133 -13.72 -1.27 -21.54
N LYS A 134 -13.89 -2.55 -21.89
CA LYS A 134 -14.90 -3.40 -21.26
C LYS A 134 -14.54 -3.78 -19.81
N PHE A 135 -13.24 -3.86 -19.49
CA PHE A 135 -12.75 -4.29 -18.16
C PHE A 135 -12.32 -3.13 -17.27
N VAL A 136 -11.74 -2.08 -17.85
CA VAL A 136 -11.33 -0.87 -17.12
C VAL A 136 -11.62 0.35 -17.99
N PRO A 137 -12.80 0.94 -17.85
CA PRO A 137 -13.12 2.21 -18.51
C PRO A 137 -12.06 3.27 -18.14
N ASN A 138 -11.65 4.10 -19.09
CA ASN A 138 -10.72 5.21 -18.91
C ASN A 138 -9.30 4.81 -18.45
N MET A 139 -8.84 3.59 -18.78
CA MET A 139 -7.51 3.11 -18.38
C MET A 139 -6.37 4.06 -18.81
N LYS A 140 -6.46 4.66 -20.01
CA LYS A 140 -5.44 5.62 -20.49
C LYS A 140 -5.37 6.86 -19.60
N GLU A 141 -6.51 7.39 -19.18
CA GLU A 141 -6.59 8.54 -18.28
C GLU A 141 -6.01 8.19 -16.90
N ILE A 142 -6.37 7.01 -16.38
CA ILE A 142 -5.83 6.50 -15.11
C ILE A 142 -4.31 6.40 -15.16
N ILE A 143 -3.74 5.87 -16.26
CA ILE A 143 -2.29 5.76 -16.44
C ILE A 143 -1.63 7.14 -16.47
N LEU A 144 -2.18 8.08 -17.25
CA LEU A 144 -1.64 9.44 -17.38
C LEU A 144 -1.69 10.19 -16.04
N GLU A 145 -2.82 10.14 -15.36
CA GLU A 145 -2.96 10.77 -14.04
C GLU A 145 -2.05 10.14 -12.99
N ALA A 146 -1.90 8.82 -13.01
CA ALA A 146 -1.06 8.10 -12.06
C ALA A 146 0.45 8.33 -12.29
N ASP A 147 0.87 8.82 -13.47
CA ASP A 147 2.29 8.95 -13.80
C ASP A 147 3.04 9.96 -12.91
N SER A 148 2.32 10.95 -12.37
CA SER A 148 2.88 11.93 -11.42
C SER A 148 2.91 11.46 -9.96
N HIS A 149 2.48 10.22 -9.65
CA HIS A 149 2.37 9.69 -8.29
C HIS A 149 3.37 8.55 -8.00
N PRO A 150 3.83 8.36 -6.74
CA PRO A 150 3.53 9.20 -5.58
C PRO A 150 4.15 10.60 -5.70
N ASN A 151 3.48 11.62 -5.16
CA ASN A 151 3.94 12.99 -5.11
C ASN A 151 3.65 13.61 -3.72
N GLU A 152 3.88 14.94 -3.58
CA GLU A 152 3.70 15.66 -2.32
C GLU A 152 2.29 15.47 -1.71
N THR A 153 1.25 15.38 -2.53
CA THR A 153 -0.12 15.12 -2.03
C THR A 153 -0.22 13.77 -1.34
N ASP A 154 0.41 12.73 -1.92
CA ASP A 154 0.46 11.40 -1.32
C ASP A 154 1.29 11.41 -0.03
N PHE A 155 2.40 12.16 -0.02
CA PHE A 155 3.25 12.28 1.17
C PHE A 155 2.55 13.03 2.31
N LEU A 156 1.71 14.02 2.02
CA LEU A 156 0.86 14.68 3.02
C LEU A 156 -0.15 13.69 3.63
N LEU A 157 -0.80 12.83 2.82
CA LEU A 157 -1.68 11.79 3.34
C LEU A 157 -0.93 10.83 4.28
N ILE A 158 0.31 10.46 3.93
CA ILE A 158 1.16 9.64 4.80
C ILE A 158 1.51 10.39 6.08
N LYS A 159 1.84 11.68 5.99
CA LYS A 159 2.15 12.50 7.16
C LYS A 159 0.97 12.57 8.12
N ASP A 160 -0.22 12.89 7.63
CA ASP A 160 -1.44 12.96 8.44
C ASP A 160 -1.77 11.62 9.11
N PHE A 161 -1.58 10.51 8.38
CA PHE A 161 -1.76 9.15 8.92
C PHE A 161 -0.76 8.85 10.04
N ILE A 162 0.51 9.22 9.87
CA ILE A 162 1.55 9.00 10.89
C ILE A 162 1.33 9.90 12.10
N ASP A 163 1.07 11.17 11.90
CA ASP A 163 0.83 12.11 13.01
C ASP A 163 -0.36 11.67 13.87
N LYS A 164 -1.45 11.21 13.24
CA LYS A 164 -2.64 10.70 13.93
C LYS A 164 -2.36 9.45 14.78
N ASN A 165 -1.53 8.54 14.30
CA ASN A 165 -1.43 7.20 14.88
C ASN A 165 -0.15 6.94 15.68
N PHE A 166 0.92 7.72 15.45
CA PHE A 166 2.25 7.44 15.99
C PHE A 166 2.93 8.60 16.69
N ASN A 167 2.51 9.84 16.43
CA ASN A 167 3.15 11.05 16.96
C ASN A 167 2.25 11.82 17.96
N SER A 168 1.14 11.23 18.37
CA SER A 168 0.20 11.83 19.34
C SER A 168 0.69 11.66 20.78
#